data_20464f7553eac5d12db961a61913ef7a
#
_entry.id   20464f7553eac5d12db961a61913ef7a
#
_cell.length_a   1.000
_cell.length_b   1.000
_cell.length_c   1.000
_cell.angle_alpha   90.00
_cell.angle_beta   90.00
_cell.angle_gamma   90.00
#
_symmetry.space_group_name_H-M   'P 1'
#
loop_
_entity.id
_entity.type
_entity.pdbx_description
1 polymer ?
#
loop_
_entity_poly.entity_id
_entity_poly.type
_entity_poly.pdbx_seq_one_letter_code
_entity_poly.pdbx_strand_id
1 'polypeptide(L)'
;VNPEVGEVITSALPLAPILTPLGLGLLLLLPLRRGWRVGLALASALLTLIFALLLMNATLGGVLVSELGGWKAPFGIVMAADRLGSFMSALAALCGVFTVWLMAAQPDPVRERHHSFALTSFLFAGVQLSFLTGDLFNLFVAFEVMLVASYALAVLGSTREQLREGFRYIVMNLSASALLVVACGLAYGTLGTLNFAHLAQRSAALGPNTTVTAVGVLLLIVFAAKGALFPLGFWLPGTYPAVPHATGAFFAAVLTKVGLYALIRVFTTVFGQDPQLPDTLLLVLGAVTMLYGALGALSQREWRRILSFTVVGSVGYLAFGLGLDSPDALRGSLAYLAVSVVVTLAMFLIAAVAERASGMRLVRARGFIEFLPLLAACFLLCALTVAGLPPSAGFVAKYALIRAGLEGGTVLAGIATASALISSFITLYALLRVWSSFFWGRHPQGEPVRRVRWPERLPAYLASALVVALAVFAGPLLGYARATADELGSNGYYILGVMGEGPLNLPARPKGDDVQEPEDGP
;
A
#
# COMPACT_ATOMS: atom_id res chain seq x y z
N VAL A 1 -3.16 -23.14 28.54
CA VAL A 1 -1.81 -22.81 28.07
C VAL A 1 -1.07 -22.20 29.25
N ASN A 2 0.15 -22.69 29.56
CA ASN A 2 0.97 -22.15 30.64
C ASN A 2 1.17 -20.64 30.40
N PRO A 3 0.95 -19.74 31.37
CA PRO A 3 1.02 -18.28 31.15
C PRO A 3 2.37 -17.85 30.53
N GLU A 4 3.48 -18.43 30.94
CA GLU A 4 4.80 -18.15 30.38
C GLU A 4 4.92 -18.51 28.89
N VAL A 5 4.31 -19.61 28.46
CA VAL A 5 4.27 -20.02 27.05
C VAL A 5 3.37 -19.06 26.23
N GLY A 6 2.31 -18.56 26.84
CA GLY A 6 1.44 -17.55 26.23
C GLY A 6 2.17 -16.23 25.98
N GLU A 7 2.95 -15.74 26.93
CA GLU A 7 3.75 -14.52 26.81
C GLU A 7 4.86 -14.65 25.75
N VAL A 8 5.57 -15.79 25.69
CA VAL A 8 6.58 -16.04 24.67
C VAL A 8 5.98 -16.08 23.27
N ILE A 9 4.81 -16.70 23.10
CA ILE A 9 4.13 -16.76 21.79
C ILE A 9 3.67 -15.37 21.37
N THR A 10 3.11 -14.59 22.26
CA THR A 10 2.64 -13.23 21.93
C THR A 10 3.79 -12.28 21.62
N SER A 11 4.91 -12.38 22.33
CA SER A 11 6.10 -11.56 22.07
C SER A 11 6.83 -11.94 20.76
N ALA A 12 6.74 -13.19 20.30
CA ALA A 12 7.35 -13.65 19.05
C ALA A 12 6.45 -13.44 17.81
N LEU A 13 5.14 -13.24 18.01
CA LEU A 13 4.17 -13.18 16.91
C LEU A 13 4.44 -12.06 15.88
N PRO A 14 4.89 -10.84 16.23
CA PRO A 14 5.26 -9.81 15.26
C PRO A 14 6.39 -10.20 14.31
N LEU A 15 7.28 -11.13 14.73
CA LEU A 15 8.37 -11.61 13.89
C LEU A 15 7.95 -12.69 12.89
N ALA A 16 6.88 -13.43 13.16
CA ALA A 16 6.47 -14.58 12.37
C ALA A 16 6.16 -14.22 10.88
N PRO A 17 5.40 -13.15 10.54
CA PRO A 17 5.18 -12.76 9.16
C PRO A 17 6.46 -12.33 8.42
N ILE A 18 7.50 -11.90 9.12
CA ILE A 18 8.78 -11.45 8.57
C ILE A 18 9.70 -12.66 8.32
N LEU A 19 9.89 -13.49 9.36
CA LEU A 19 10.85 -14.59 9.34
C LEU A 19 10.37 -15.74 8.44
N THR A 20 9.07 -15.93 8.28
CA THR A 20 8.52 -17.00 7.44
C THR A 20 8.94 -16.85 5.97
N PRO A 21 8.66 -15.72 5.28
CA PRO A 21 9.10 -15.55 3.90
C PRO A 21 10.62 -15.40 3.78
N LEU A 22 11.32 -14.87 4.78
CA LEU A 22 12.77 -14.79 4.80
C LEU A 22 13.39 -16.19 4.86
N GLY A 23 13.01 -17.02 5.82
CA GLY A 23 13.56 -18.35 6.03
C GLY A 23 13.24 -19.31 4.88
N LEU A 24 11.97 -19.32 4.42
CA LEU A 24 11.59 -20.15 3.27
C LEU A 24 12.20 -19.61 1.96
N GLY A 25 12.42 -18.29 1.86
CA GLY A 25 13.16 -17.67 0.75
C GLY A 25 14.59 -18.16 0.66
N LEU A 26 15.30 -18.33 1.79
CA LEU A 26 16.65 -18.92 1.84
C LEU A 26 16.63 -20.38 1.37
N LEU A 27 15.63 -21.17 1.77
CA LEU A 27 15.49 -22.55 1.29
C LEU A 27 15.21 -22.63 -0.22
N LEU A 28 14.53 -21.64 -0.79
CA LEU A 28 14.26 -21.55 -2.23
C LEU A 28 15.50 -21.23 -3.09
N LEU A 29 16.64 -20.85 -2.48
CA LEU A 29 17.93 -20.73 -3.16
C LEU A 29 18.59 -22.07 -3.44
N LEU A 30 18.18 -23.14 -2.74
CA LEU A 30 18.70 -24.48 -2.97
C LEU A 30 18.28 -25.01 -4.36
N PRO A 31 19.07 -25.91 -4.96
CA PRO A 31 18.78 -26.49 -6.29
C PRO A 31 17.64 -27.51 -6.25
N LEU A 32 16.43 -27.06 -5.92
CA LEU A 32 15.25 -27.88 -5.79
C LEU A 32 14.56 -28.14 -7.13
N ARG A 33 13.86 -29.27 -7.27
CA ARG A 33 12.95 -29.53 -8.39
C ARG A 33 11.80 -28.50 -8.38
N ARG A 34 11.28 -28.16 -9.56
CA ARG A 34 10.21 -27.13 -9.71
C ARG A 34 9.02 -27.36 -8.77
N GLY A 35 8.55 -28.60 -8.62
CA GLY A 35 7.45 -28.93 -7.72
C GLY A 35 7.70 -28.51 -6.28
N TRP A 36 8.89 -28.79 -5.74
CA TRP A 36 9.29 -28.36 -4.41
C TRP A 36 9.43 -26.85 -4.29
N ARG A 37 9.99 -26.17 -5.31
CA ARG A 37 10.08 -24.70 -5.31
C ARG A 37 8.70 -24.06 -5.27
N VAL A 38 7.76 -24.53 -6.08
CA VAL A 38 6.38 -24.03 -6.09
C VAL A 38 5.69 -24.34 -4.75
N GLY A 39 5.84 -25.57 -4.23
CA GLY A 39 5.26 -25.96 -2.94
C GLY A 39 5.77 -25.09 -1.78
N LEU A 40 7.09 -24.88 -1.68
CA LEU A 40 7.71 -24.03 -0.65
C LEU A 40 7.30 -22.56 -0.79
N ALA A 41 7.22 -22.03 -2.02
CA ALA A 41 6.80 -20.64 -2.24
C ALA A 41 5.32 -20.43 -1.85
N LEU A 42 4.44 -21.38 -2.19
CA LEU A 42 3.03 -21.36 -1.76
C LEU A 42 2.91 -21.49 -0.24
N ALA A 43 3.68 -22.42 0.37
CA ALA A 43 3.72 -22.57 1.82
C ALA A 43 4.20 -21.26 2.50
N SER A 44 5.24 -20.63 1.96
CA SER A 44 5.72 -19.34 2.43
C SER A 44 4.62 -18.26 2.43
N ALA A 45 3.93 -18.09 1.30
CA ALA A 45 2.88 -17.09 1.17
C ALA A 45 1.67 -17.39 2.09
N LEU A 46 1.25 -18.66 2.17
CA LEU A 46 0.11 -19.07 3.00
C LEU A 46 0.42 -18.95 4.50
N LEU A 47 1.61 -19.41 4.94
CA LEU A 47 2.01 -19.29 6.34
C LEU A 47 2.17 -17.82 6.74
N THR A 48 2.74 -16.98 5.87
CA THR A 48 2.80 -15.52 6.10
C THR A 48 1.40 -14.94 6.28
N LEU A 49 0.43 -15.33 5.44
CA LEU A 49 -0.96 -14.88 5.58
C LEU A 49 -1.58 -15.35 6.89
N ILE A 50 -1.39 -16.62 7.26
CA ILE A 50 -1.91 -17.16 8.52
C ILE A 50 -1.34 -16.39 9.71
N PHE A 51 -0.03 -16.19 9.78
CA PHE A 51 0.60 -15.43 10.86
C PHE A 51 0.17 -13.95 10.88
N ALA A 52 0.01 -13.31 9.72
CA ALA A 52 -0.48 -11.95 9.63
C ALA A 52 -1.94 -11.81 10.09
N LEU A 53 -2.81 -12.78 9.81
CA LEU A 53 -4.19 -12.81 10.31
C LEU A 53 -4.25 -13.08 11.82
N LEU A 54 -3.41 -13.99 12.34
CA LEU A 54 -3.28 -14.22 13.78
C LEU A 54 -2.79 -12.94 14.49
N LEU A 55 -1.80 -12.25 13.90
CA LEU A 55 -1.28 -10.98 14.40
C LEU A 55 -2.37 -9.89 14.40
N MET A 56 -3.13 -9.78 13.31
CA MET A 56 -4.22 -8.83 13.19
C MET A 56 -5.32 -9.08 14.27
N ASN A 57 -5.61 -10.35 14.57
CA ASN A 57 -6.55 -10.68 15.64
C ASN A 57 -5.96 -10.35 17.03
N ALA A 58 -4.69 -10.64 17.25
CA ALA A 58 -4.02 -10.40 18.54
C ALA A 58 -3.89 -8.89 18.84
N THR A 59 -3.66 -8.05 17.82
CA THR A 59 -3.59 -6.59 17.96
C THR A 59 -4.94 -5.91 18.25
N LEU A 60 -6.06 -6.63 18.24
CA LEU A 60 -7.34 -6.10 18.74
C LEU A 60 -7.29 -5.81 20.25
N GLY A 61 -6.44 -6.50 21.00
CA GLY A 61 -6.25 -6.32 22.45
C GLY A 61 -5.18 -5.29 22.81
N GLY A 62 -4.36 -4.83 21.87
CA GLY A 62 -3.27 -3.89 22.16
C GLY A 62 -2.12 -3.96 21.19
N VAL A 63 -1.11 -3.12 21.40
CA VAL A 63 0.14 -3.14 20.63
C VAL A 63 0.98 -4.33 21.09
N LEU A 64 1.44 -5.14 20.15
CA LEU A 64 2.38 -6.24 20.43
C LEU A 64 3.79 -5.83 20.08
N VAL A 65 4.72 -6.06 20.98
CA VAL A 65 6.12 -5.67 20.83
C VAL A 65 7.03 -6.88 20.92
N SER A 66 7.97 -6.99 19.98
CA SER A 66 9.07 -7.94 20.03
C SER A 66 10.39 -7.19 20.17
N GLU A 67 11.09 -7.39 21.28
CA GLU A 67 12.39 -6.78 21.55
C GLU A 67 13.49 -7.63 20.91
N LEU A 68 14.26 -7.06 19.97
CA LEU A 68 15.35 -7.77 19.33
C LEU A 68 16.59 -7.79 20.23
N GLY A 69 17.09 -8.99 20.52
CA GLY A 69 18.25 -9.18 21.38
C GLY A 69 18.02 -8.84 22.86
N GLY A 70 16.76 -8.70 23.29
CA GLY A 70 16.40 -8.38 24.68
C GLY A 70 16.62 -6.92 25.09
N TRP A 71 16.90 -6.04 24.11
CA TRP A 71 17.06 -4.61 24.35
C TRP A 71 15.70 -3.89 24.23
N LYS A 72 15.28 -3.25 25.32
CA LYS A 72 14.03 -2.49 25.38
C LYS A 72 14.10 -1.20 24.56
N ALA A 73 12.93 -0.74 24.10
CA ALA A 73 12.79 0.61 23.57
C ALA A 73 13.23 1.65 24.63
N PRO A 74 13.86 2.77 24.26
CA PRO A 74 14.19 3.19 22.89
C PRO A 74 15.57 2.75 22.38
N PHE A 75 16.33 1.97 23.17
CA PHE A 75 17.73 1.63 22.87
C PHE A 75 17.86 0.46 21.90
N GLY A 76 16.92 -0.50 21.94
CA GLY A 76 16.88 -1.63 21.02
C GLY A 76 15.94 -1.40 19.84
N ILE A 77 16.21 -2.10 18.73
CA ILE A 77 15.25 -2.18 17.63
C ILE A 77 14.10 -3.08 18.09
N VAL A 78 12.87 -2.56 18.00
CA VAL A 78 11.68 -3.31 18.34
C VAL A 78 10.80 -3.51 17.11
N MET A 79 10.17 -4.68 17.02
CA MET A 79 9.02 -4.85 16.12
C MET A 79 7.78 -4.49 16.90
N ALA A 80 6.98 -3.58 16.37
CA ALA A 80 5.78 -3.07 17.00
C ALA A 80 4.58 -3.26 16.06
N ALA A 81 3.71 -4.19 16.42
CA ALA A 81 2.49 -4.46 15.69
C ALA A 81 1.31 -3.83 16.41
N ASP A 82 0.69 -2.85 15.79
CA ASP A 82 -0.59 -2.26 16.13
C ASP A 82 -1.66 -2.63 15.09
N ARG A 83 -2.86 -2.10 15.20
CA ARG A 83 -3.94 -2.38 14.23
C ARG A 83 -3.57 -1.96 12.82
N LEU A 84 -2.89 -0.83 12.61
CA LEU A 84 -2.49 -0.38 11.27
C LEU A 84 -1.44 -1.32 10.67
N GLY A 85 -0.35 -1.63 11.40
CA GLY A 85 0.74 -2.48 10.94
C GLY A 85 0.29 -3.90 10.62
N SER A 86 -0.50 -4.52 11.52
CA SER A 86 -1.03 -5.87 11.34
C SER A 86 -2.04 -5.96 10.19
N PHE A 87 -2.88 -4.94 10.00
CA PHE A 87 -3.81 -4.86 8.88
C PHE A 87 -3.09 -4.78 7.53
N MET A 88 -2.07 -3.92 7.42
CA MET A 88 -1.24 -3.81 6.22
C MET A 88 -0.46 -5.09 5.94
N SER A 89 0.06 -5.74 6.98
CA SER A 89 0.71 -7.05 6.91
C SER A 89 -0.23 -8.10 6.33
N ALA A 90 -1.47 -8.19 6.80
CA ALA A 90 -2.47 -9.14 6.31
C ALA A 90 -2.87 -8.87 4.84
N LEU A 91 -3.08 -7.61 4.45
CA LEU A 91 -3.37 -7.23 3.07
C LEU A 91 -2.22 -7.58 2.12
N ALA A 92 -0.98 -7.31 2.50
CA ALA A 92 0.19 -7.64 1.69
C ALA A 92 0.41 -9.15 1.58
N ALA A 93 0.23 -9.89 2.67
CA ALA A 93 0.32 -11.35 2.66
C ALA A 93 -0.76 -11.98 1.77
N LEU A 94 -1.98 -11.45 1.79
CA LEU A 94 -3.06 -11.85 0.87
C LEU A 94 -2.63 -11.65 -0.59
N CYS A 95 -2.10 -10.47 -0.94
CA CYS A 95 -1.58 -10.21 -2.28
C CYS A 95 -0.44 -11.17 -2.65
N GLY A 96 0.40 -11.53 -1.69
CA GLY A 96 1.48 -12.50 -1.85
C GLY A 96 0.99 -13.88 -2.29
N VAL A 97 -0.09 -14.38 -1.69
CA VAL A 97 -0.70 -15.67 -2.07
C VAL A 97 -1.13 -15.67 -3.53
N PHE A 98 -1.86 -14.65 -3.98
CA PHE A 98 -2.30 -14.54 -5.37
C PHE A 98 -1.12 -14.40 -6.35
N THR A 99 -0.07 -13.70 -5.93
CA THR A 99 1.15 -13.52 -6.73
C THR A 99 1.85 -14.84 -6.97
N VAL A 100 2.12 -15.61 -5.90
CA VAL A 100 2.79 -16.91 -6.01
C VAL A 100 1.91 -17.91 -6.76
N TRP A 101 0.59 -17.88 -6.56
CA TRP A 101 -0.33 -18.71 -7.33
C TRP A 101 -0.21 -18.44 -8.83
N LEU A 102 -0.26 -17.16 -9.24
CA LEU A 102 -0.13 -16.82 -10.65
C LEU A 102 1.24 -17.17 -11.22
N MET A 103 2.34 -17.00 -10.44
CA MET A 103 3.68 -17.46 -10.82
C MET A 103 3.72 -18.99 -11.06
N ALA A 104 3.09 -19.76 -10.18
CA ALA A 104 3.00 -21.20 -10.30
C ALA A 104 2.20 -21.64 -11.54
N ALA A 105 1.09 -20.94 -11.83
CA ALA A 105 0.21 -21.20 -12.96
C ALA A 105 0.84 -20.78 -14.32
N GLN A 106 1.76 -19.81 -14.32
CA GLN A 106 2.45 -19.27 -15.50
C GLN A 106 3.96 -19.60 -15.45
N PRO A 107 4.39 -20.84 -15.81
CA PRO A 107 5.79 -21.22 -15.77
C PRO A 107 6.66 -20.28 -16.63
N ASP A 108 7.77 -19.81 -16.05
CA ASP A 108 8.80 -19.07 -16.75
C ASP A 108 10.17 -19.68 -16.42
N PRO A 109 10.66 -20.65 -17.22
CA PRO A 109 11.89 -21.35 -16.93
C PRO A 109 13.13 -20.46 -16.82
N VAL A 110 13.14 -19.34 -17.55
CA VAL A 110 14.28 -18.40 -17.53
C VAL A 110 14.33 -17.70 -16.17
N ARG A 111 13.23 -17.13 -15.72
CA ARG A 111 13.17 -16.43 -14.43
C ARG A 111 13.26 -17.39 -13.24
N GLU A 112 12.70 -18.60 -13.38
CA GLU A 112 12.80 -19.63 -12.34
C GLU A 112 14.23 -20.11 -12.12
N ARG A 113 15.09 -20.13 -13.17
CA ARG A 113 16.54 -20.42 -13.05
C ARG A 113 17.27 -19.34 -12.26
N HIS A 114 16.81 -18.10 -12.33
CA HIS A 114 17.38 -16.97 -11.60
C HIS A 114 16.64 -16.69 -10.28
N HIS A 115 16.16 -17.73 -9.63
CA HIS A 115 15.59 -17.70 -8.28
C HIS A 115 14.40 -16.72 -8.10
N SER A 116 13.53 -16.56 -9.11
CA SER A 116 12.39 -15.64 -9.03
C SER A 116 11.47 -15.89 -7.82
N PHE A 117 11.25 -17.14 -7.40
CA PHE A 117 10.47 -17.47 -6.21
C PHE A 117 11.16 -17.02 -4.91
N ALA A 118 12.48 -17.19 -4.79
CA ALA A 118 13.26 -16.73 -3.64
C ALA A 118 13.23 -15.19 -3.54
N LEU A 119 13.48 -14.50 -4.66
CA LEU A 119 13.40 -13.03 -4.71
C LEU A 119 12.01 -12.51 -4.34
N THR A 120 10.95 -13.21 -4.76
CA THR A 120 9.59 -12.86 -4.37
C THR A 120 9.35 -13.05 -2.87
N SER A 121 9.90 -14.10 -2.26
CA SER A 121 9.82 -14.31 -0.82
C SER A 121 10.61 -13.26 -0.03
N PHE A 122 11.80 -12.85 -0.49
CA PHE A 122 12.56 -11.75 0.12
C PHE A 122 11.84 -10.40 -0.02
N LEU A 123 11.19 -10.15 -1.16
CA LEU A 123 10.32 -9.00 -1.33
C LEU A 123 9.20 -8.99 -0.28
N PHE A 124 8.53 -10.12 -0.05
CA PHE A 124 7.51 -10.23 0.98
C PHE A 124 8.07 -9.98 2.38
N ALA A 125 9.24 -10.54 2.70
CA ALA A 125 9.90 -10.30 3.98
C ALA A 125 10.16 -8.79 4.22
N GLY A 126 10.69 -8.08 3.23
CA GLY A 126 10.94 -6.64 3.32
C GLY A 126 9.66 -5.82 3.47
N VAL A 127 8.58 -6.20 2.79
CA VAL A 127 7.26 -5.58 2.94
C VAL A 127 6.70 -5.80 4.35
N GLN A 128 6.75 -7.03 4.87
CA GLN A 128 6.29 -7.34 6.22
C GLN A 128 7.11 -6.59 7.28
N LEU A 129 8.42 -6.55 7.13
CA LEU A 129 9.32 -5.80 8.00
C LEU A 129 8.97 -4.29 7.98
N SER A 130 8.63 -3.72 6.83
CA SER A 130 8.24 -2.31 6.71
C SER A 130 6.98 -1.96 7.51
N PHE A 131 6.01 -2.87 7.59
CA PHE A 131 4.76 -2.64 8.31
C PHE A 131 4.85 -2.90 9.82
N LEU A 132 5.81 -3.71 10.24
CA LEU A 132 5.90 -4.19 11.62
C LEU A 132 7.07 -3.59 12.40
N THR A 133 7.90 -2.76 11.79
CA THR A 133 8.99 -2.08 12.48
C THR A 133 8.50 -0.94 13.37
N GLY A 134 9.09 -0.82 14.57
CA GLY A 134 8.87 0.30 15.50
C GLY A 134 9.95 1.39 15.44
N ASP A 135 10.83 1.37 14.43
CA ASP A 135 12.01 2.23 14.35
C ASP A 135 12.20 2.79 12.93
N LEU A 136 12.55 4.07 12.81
CA LEU A 136 12.72 4.79 11.54
C LEU A 136 13.91 4.28 10.73
N PHE A 137 15.03 3.95 11.40
CA PHE A 137 16.21 3.41 10.72
C PHE A 137 15.95 1.97 10.25
N ASN A 138 15.28 1.18 11.09
CA ASN A 138 14.89 -0.17 10.68
C ASN A 138 13.85 -0.15 9.55
N LEU A 139 13.01 0.90 9.44
CA LEU A 139 12.17 1.12 8.27
C LEU A 139 13.00 1.38 7.01
N PHE A 140 14.11 2.12 7.11
CA PHE A 140 15.07 2.24 6.00
C PHE A 140 15.62 0.87 5.59
N VAL A 141 16.07 0.06 6.55
CA VAL A 141 16.58 -1.31 6.27
C VAL A 141 15.48 -2.18 5.60
N ALA A 142 14.25 -2.10 6.09
CA ALA A 142 13.12 -2.80 5.53
C ALA A 142 12.86 -2.41 4.05
N PHE A 143 12.92 -1.11 3.75
CA PHE A 143 12.84 -0.63 2.38
C PHE A 143 13.97 -1.15 1.51
N GLU A 144 15.22 -1.20 2.00
CA GLU A 144 16.35 -1.71 1.22
C GLU A 144 16.16 -3.21 0.90
N VAL A 145 15.76 -4.04 1.87
CA VAL A 145 15.46 -5.46 1.65
C VAL A 145 14.35 -5.62 0.58
N MET A 146 13.26 -4.86 0.72
CA MET A 146 12.16 -4.86 -0.23
C MET A 146 12.60 -4.41 -1.63
N LEU A 147 13.33 -3.30 -1.72
CA LEU A 147 13.69 -2.66 -2.98
C LEU A 147 14.75 -3.46 -3.74
N VAL A 148 15.79 -3.99 -3.08
CA VAL A 148 16.81 -4.82 -3.75
C VAL A 148 16.17 -6.04 -4.39
N ALA A 149 15.26 -6.75 -3.69
CA ALA A 149 14.51 -7.86 -4.24
C ALA A 149 13.63 -7.42 -5.41
N SER A 150 12.95 -6.27 -5.29
CA SER A 150 12.09 -5.72 -6.34
C SER A 150 12.87 -5.28 -7.59
N TYR A 151 14.06 -4.70 -7.42
CA TYR A 151 14.96 -4.33 -8.52
C TYR A 151 15.36 -5.55 -9.33
N ALA A 152 15.80 -6.61 -8.65
CA ALA A 152 16.14 -7.87 -9.30
C ALA A 152 14.95 -8.43 -10.09
N LEU A 153 13.76 -8.49 -9.48
CA LEU A 153 12.53 -8.96 -10.16
C LEU A 153 12.14 -8.07 -11.35
N ALA A 154 12.36 -6.77 -11.29
CA ALA A 154 12.02 -5.84 -12.36
C ALA A 154 12.87 -6.04 -13.61
N VAL A 155 14.16 -6.36 -13.45
CA VAL A 155 15.11 -6.49 -14.58
C VAL A 155 15.37 -7.94 -15.00
N LEU A 156 14.87 -8.92 -14.28
CA LEU A 156 15.20 -10.35 -14.42
C LEU A 156 14.95 -10.94 -15.82
N GLY A 157 14.06 -10.34 -16.62
CA GLY A 157 13.79 -10.77 -18.00
C GLY A 157 14.74 -10.15 -19.03
N SER A 158 15.57 -9.19 -18.63
CA SER A 158 16.59 -8.51 -19.44
C SER A 158 16.09 -7.97 -20.79
N THR A 159 14.78 -7.68 -20.92
CA THR A 159 14.27 -7.02 -22.12
C THR A 159 14.66 -5.54 -22.11
N ARG A 160 14.82 -4.95 -23.31
CA ARG A 160 15.15 -3.52 -23.43
C ARG A 160 14.20 -2.61 -22.66
N GLU A 161 12.91 -2.95 -22.65
CA GLU A 161 11.89 -2.22 -21.88
C GLU A 161 12.13 -2.37 -20.38
N GLN A 162 12.33 -3.58 -19.87
CA GLN A 162 12.59 -3.85 -18.45
C GLN A 162 13.86 -3.15 -17.96
N LEU A 163 14.94 -3.18 -18.75
CA LEU A 163 16.18 -2.51 -18.36
C LEU A 163 16.00 -0.98 -18.30
N ARG A 164 15.31 -0.38 -19.29
CA ARG A 164 15.07 1.06 -19.32
C ARG A 164 14.18 1.52 -18.15
N GLU A 165 13.05 0.86 -17.96
CA GLU A 165 12.11 1.25 -16.91
C GLU A 165 12.59 0.82 -15.52
N GLY A 166 13.30 -0.31 -15.43
CA GLY A 166 13.99 -0.74 -14.21
C GLY A 166 15.08 0.23 -13.79
N PHE A 167 15.86 0.78 -14.72
CA PHE A 167 16.85 1.82 -14.40
C PHE A 167 16.20 3.07 -13.78
N ARG A 168 15.10 3.56 -14.36
CA ARG A 168 14.34 4.70 -13.81
C ARG A 168 13.82 4.41 -12.40
N TYR A 169 13.32 3.19 -12.20
CA TYR A 169 12.83 2.72 -10.91
C TYR A 169 13.93 2.68 -9.86
N ILE A 170 15.09 2.09 -10.20
CA ILE A 170 16.25 1.98 -9.32
C ILE A 170 16.77 3.38 -8.93
N VAL A 171 17.04 4.24 -9.92
CA VAL A 171 17.59 5.58 -9.66
C VAL A 171 16.69 6.38 -8.72
N MET A 172 15.38 6.42 -9.00
CA MET A 172 14.44 7.19 -8.19
C MET A 172 14.34 6.68 -6.76
N ASN A 173 14.20 5.35 -6.60
CA ASN A 173 14.06 4.78 -5.26
C ASN A 173 15.38 4.78 -4.46
N LEU A 174 16.53 4.60 -5.11
CA LEU A 174 17.83 4.70 -4.46
C LEU A 174 18.09 6.14 -3.98
N SER A 175 17.75 7.14 -4.80
CA SER A 175 17.85 8.56 -4.38
C SER A 175 16.95 8.85 -3.17
N ALA A 176 15.71 8.33 -3.18
CA ALA A 176 14.81 8.46 -2.04
C ALA A 176 15.33 7.75 -0.78
N SER A 177 15.97 6.58 -0.94
CA SER A 177 16.61 5.88 0.18
C SER A 177 17.81 6.64 0.75
N ALA A 178 18.64 7.24 -0.10
CA ALA A 178 19.75 8.08 0.36
C ALA A 178 19.24 9.30 1.17
N LEU A 179 18.17 9.94 0.70
CA LEU A 179 17.53 11.03 1.45
C LEU A 179 16.90 10.54 2.77
N LEU A 180 16.40 9.30 2.83
CA LEU A 180 15.89 8.73 4.08
C LEU A 180 16.99 8.57 5.13
N VAL A 181 18.19 8.13 4.73
CA VAL A 181 19.35 8.04 5.65
C VAL A 181 19.70 9.43 6.18
N VAL A 182 19.73 10.47 5.33
CA VAL A 182 19.94 11.85 5.76
C VAL A 182 18.85 12.29 6.75
N ALA A 183 17.57 11.98 6.46
CA ALA A 183 16.46 12.28 7.36
C ALA A 183 16.60 11.57 8.72
N CYS A 184 17.02 10.30 8.73
CA CYS A 184 17.35 9.57 9.98
C CYS A 184 18.47 10.25 10.77
N GLY A 185 19.54 10.67 10.10
CA GLY A 185 20.64 11.39 10.74
C GLY A 185 20.21 12.71 11.37
N LEU A 186 19.41 13.50 10.66
CA LEU A 186 18.84 14.76 11.17
C LEU A 186 17.84 14.51 12.32
N ALA A 187 16.97 13.52 12.20
CA ALA A 187 16.04 13.14 13.26
C ALA A 187 16.78 12.72 14.52
N TYR A 188 17.82 11.89 14.38
CA TYR A 188 18.65 11.45 15.51
C TYR A 188 19.40 12.62 16.14
N GLY A 189 20.02 13.50 15.33
CA GLY A 189 20.74 14.68 15.81
C GLY A 189 19.84 15.69 16.53
N THR A 190 18.55 15.78 16.15
CA THR A 190 17.58 16.72 16.74
C THR A 190 16.84 16.13 17.93
N LEU A 191 16.38 14.88 17.82
CA LEU A 191 15.49 14.23 18.78
C LEU A 191 16.20 13.17 19.64
N GLY A 192 17.43 12.77 19.29
CA GLY A 192 18.24 11.83 20.05
C GLY A 192 17.76 10.38 19.98
N THR A 193 16.87 10.05 19.06
CA THR A 193 16.26 8.71 18.92
C THR A 193 15.73 8.47 17.52
N LEU A 194 15.54 7.18 17.15
CA LEU A 194 14.86 6.77 15.90
C LEU A 194 13.67 5.83 16.15
N ASN A 195 13.43 5.44 17.41
CA ASN A 195 12.23 4.69 17.78
C ASN A 195 10.97 5.56 17.63
N PHE A 196 9.94 5.10 16.92
CA PHE A 196 8.74 5.89 16.62
C PHE A 196 8.02 6.40 17.87
N ALA A 197 7.88 5.59 18.91
CA ALA A 197 7.22 5.98 20.14
C ALA A 197 8.00 7.08 20.86
N HIS A 198 9.32 6.94 20.97
CA HIS A 198 10.18 7.92 21.58
C HIS A 198 10.34 9.19 20.73
N LEU A 199 10.36 9.07 19.39
CA LEU A 199 10.29 10.22 18.48
C LEU A 199 9.04 11.05 18.73
N ALA A 200 7.87 10.38 18.90
CA ALA A 200 6.61 11.05 19.19
C ALA A 200 6.67 11.81 20.53
N GLN A 201 7.23 11.19 21.58
CA GLN A 201 7.39 11.85 22.89
C GLN A 201 8.33 13.07 22.80
N ARG A 202 9.48 12.92 22.11
CA ARG A 202 10.48 13.98 21.98
C ARG A 202 10.00 15.14 21.10
N SER A 203 9.31 14.82 19.99
CA SER A 203 8.72 15.83 19.13
C SER A 203 7.66 16.65 19.88
N ALA A 204 6.79 15.98 20.63
CA ALA A 204 5.79 16.65 21.45
C ALA A 204 6.40 17.52 22.56
N ALA A 205 7.47 17.06 23.22
CA ALA A 205 8.14 17.80 24.27
C ALA A 205 8.85 19.06 23.75
N LEU A 206 9.39 19.03 22.51
CA LEU A 206 10.02 20.19 21.88
C LEU A 206 9.01 21.22 21.39
N GLY A 207 7.78 20.81 21.09
CA GLY A 207 6.76 21.67 20.47
C GLY A 207 7.13 22.12 19.05
N PRO A 208 6.44 23.14 18.50
CA PRO A 208 6.70 23.67 17.18
C PRO A 208 8.14 24.16 17.06
N ASN A 209 8.93 23.51 16.19
CA ASN A 209 10.36 23.78 16.01
C ASN A 209 10.73 23.64 14.53
N THR A 210 11.38 24.65 13.96
CA THR A 210 11.76 24.69 12.54
C THR A 210 12.57 23.46 12.12
N THR A 211 13.46 22.95 12.99
CA THR A 211 14.29 21.78 12.67
C THR A 211 13.43 20.50 12.63
N VAL A 212 12.49 20.34 13.55
CA VAL A 212 11.55 19.21 13.57
C VAL A 212 10.66 19.25 12.33
N THR A 213 10.12 20.44 11.97
CA THR A 213 9.33 20.63 10.74
C THR A 213 10.17 20.31 9.50
N ALA A 214 11.45 20.72 9.44
CA ALA A 214 12.33 20.40 8.32
C ALA A 214 12.56 18.89 8.17
N VAL A 215 12.76 18.14 9.27
CA VAL A 215 12.82 16.67 9.27
C VAL A 215 11.52 16.07 8.74
N GLY A 216 10.38 16.56 9.20
CA GLY A 216 9.05 16.13 8.74
C GLY A 216 8.87 16.32 7.23
N VAL A 217 9.21 17.51 6.71
CA VAL A 217 9.14 17.80 5.25
C VAL A 217 10.08 16.90 4.45
N LEU A 218 11.29 16.65 4.95
CA LEU A 218 12.23 15.75 4.28
C LEU A 218 11.70 14.31 4.22
N LEU A 219 11.12 13.80 5.31
CA LEU A 219 10.45 12.49 5.35
C LEU A 219 9.23 12.45 4.44
N LEU A 220 8.45 13.56 4.35
CA LEU A 220 7.34 13.68 3.41
C LEU A 220 7.84 13.51 1.96
N ILE A 221 8.90 14.19 1.56
CA ILE A 221 9.49 14.06 0.21
C ILE A 221 9.92 12.61 -0.06
N VAL A 222 10.61 11.98 0.89
CA VAL A 222 11.07 10.59 0.78
C VAL A 222 9.90 9.64 0.58
N PHE A 223 8.90 9.71 1.45
CA PHE A 223 7.76 8.78 1.40
C PHE A 223 6.81 9.11 0.25
N ALA A 224 6.69 10.38 -0.16
CA ALA A 224 6.01 10.79 -1.38
C ALA A 224 6.65 10.17 -2.64
N ALA A 225 7.98 10.12 -2.71
CA ALA A 225 8.70 9.48 -3.81
C ALA A 225 8.45 7.96 -3.83
N LYS A 226 8.51 7.29 -2.67
CA LYS A 226 8.23 5.84 -2.54
C LYS A 226 6.74 5.51 -2.76
N GLY A 227 5.84 6.39 -2.35
CA GLY A 227 4.39 6.29 -2.58
C GLY A 227 3.96 6.66 -3.99
N ALA A 228 4.86 7.21 -4.81
CA ALA A 228 4.59 7.70 -6.16
C ALA A 228 3.60 8.89 -6.24
N LEU A 229 3.68 9.82 -5.29
CA LEU A 229 3.00 11.11 -5.37
C LEU A 229 3.62 11.99 -6.47
N PHE A 230 2.79 12.74 -7.17
CA PHE A 230 3.27 13.71 -8.16
C PHE A 230 4.12 14.82 -7.50
N PRO A 231 5.21 15.26 -8.11
CA PRO A 231 5.76 14.85 -9.41
C PRO A 231 6.68 13.61 -9.33
N LEU A 232 6.94 13.06 -8.15
CA LEU A 232 7.93 12.02 -7.89
C LEU A 232 7.49 10.61 -8.36
N GLY A 233 6.24 10.45 -8.81
CA GLY A 233 5.64 9.18 -9.23
C GLY A 233 5.85 8.78 -10.69
N PHE A 234 6.66 9.51 -11.49
CA PHE A 234 6.82 9.29 -12.93
C PHE A 234 7.42 7.91 -13.30
N TRP A 235 8.11 7.26 -12.37
CA TRP A 235 8.71 5.94 -12.55
C TRP A 235 7.65 4.82 -12.63
N LEU A 236 6.54 4.94 -11.93
CA LEU A 236 5.56 3.87 -11.71
C LEU A 236 4.83 3.45 -13.01
N PRO A 237 4.29 4.36 -13.85
CA PRO A 237 3.53 3.96 -15.04
C PRO A 237 4.37 3.28 -16.12
N GLY A 238 5.70 3.41 -16.07
CA GLY A 238 6.62 2.69 -16.94
C GLY A 238 7.03 1.33 -16.37
N THR A 239 7.35 1.27 -15.07
CA THR A 239 7.93 0.09 -14.41
C THR A 239 6.91 -1.04 -14.25
N TYR A 240 5.71 -0.77 -13.74
CA TYR A 240 4.74 -1.83 -13.44
C TYR A 240 4.24 -2.59 -14.67
N PRO A 241 4.04 -1.97 -15.85
CA PRO A 241 3.73 -2.70 -17.07
C PRO A 241 4.88 -3.52 -17.63
N ALA A 242 6.14 -3.15 -17.34
CA ALA A 242 7.32 -3.81 -17.89
C ALA A 242 7.63 -5.17 -17.21
N VAL A 243 7.23 -5.34 -15.94
CA VAL A 243 7.48 -6.58 -15.18
C VAL A 243 6.49 -7.70 -15.51
N PRO A 244 6.77 -8.98 -15.16
CA PRO A 244 5.82 -10.09 -15.34
C PRO A 244 4.47 -9.82 -14.66
N HIS A 245 3.40 -10.45 -15.16
CA HIS A 245 2.04 -10.22 -14.66
C HIS A 245 1.89 -10.40 -13.15
N ALA A 246 2.42 -11.51 -12.61
CA ALA A 246 2.33 -11.79 -11.17
C ALA A 246 3.09 -10.75 -10.34
N THR A 247 4.33 -10.44 -10.70
CA THR A 247 5.15 -9.42 -10.05
C THR A 247 4.50 -8.03 -10.15
N GLY A 248 3.98 -7.68 -11.34
CA GLY A 248 3.30 -6.40 -11.58
C GLY A 248 2.03 -6.24 -10.76
N ALA A 249 1.27 -7.32 -10.55
CA ALA A 249 0.08 -7.32 -9.69
C ALA A 249 0.44 -7.01 -8.22
N PHE A 250 1.50 -7.63 -7.70
CA PHE A 250 1.99 -7.35 -6.34
C PHE A 250 2.55 -5.94 -6.21
N PHE A 251 3.40 -5.51 -7.15
CA PHE A 251 3.96 -4.16 -7.14
C PHE A 251 2.87 -3.09 -7.12
N ALA A 252 1.87 -3.23 -7.99
CA ALA A 252 0.78 -2.29 -8.09
C ALA A 252 -0.12 -2.27 -6.85
N ALA A 253 -0.39 -3.44 -6.25
CA ALA A 253 -1.24 -3.54 -5.09
C ALA A 253 -0.57 -3.04 -3.80
N VAL A 254 0.74 -3.32 -3.61
CA VAL A 254 1.41 -3.21 -2.31
C VAL A 254 2.51 -2.14 -2.25
N LEU A 255 3.45 -2.08 -3.22
CA LEU A 255 4.67 -1.28 -3.04
C LEU A 255 4.42 0.20 -2.77
N THR A 256 3.50 0.84 -3.50
CA THR A 256 3.14 2.23 -3.24
C THR A 256 2.49 2.42 -1.86
N LYS A 257 1.78 1.39 -1.39
CA LYS A 257 1.10 1.42 -0.08
C LYS A 257 2.07 1.32 1.08
N VAL A 258 3.26 0.75 0.88
CA VAL A 258 4.35 0.81 1.89
C VAL A 258 4.80 2.25 2.13
N GLY A 259 4.98 3.04 1.05
CA GLY A 259 5.30 4.48 1.16
C GLY A 259 4.17 5.28 1.83
N LEU A 260 2.91 4.99 1.47
CA LEU A 260 1.74 5.62 2.09
C LEU A 260 1.53 5.22 3.56
N TYR A 261 1.81 3.95 3.91
CA TYR A 261 1.84 3.51 5.29
C TYR A 261 2.86 4.32 6.11
N ALA A 262 4.06 4.52 5.55
CA ALA A 262 5.10 5.31 6.22
C ALA A 262 4.65 6.78 6.40
N LEU A 263 3.97 7.38 5.41
CA LEU A 263 3.35 8.70 5.55
C LEU A 263 2.30 8.71 6.68
N ILE A 264 1.35 7.77 6.67
CA ILE A 264 0.34 7.69 7.72
C ILE A 264 1.03 7.54 9.08
N ARG A 265 1.93 6.56 9.25
CA ARG A 265 2.63 6.29 10.50
C ARG A 265 3.37 7.52 11.04
N VAL A 266 4.15 8.17 10.20
CA VAL A 266 5.00 9.29 10.61
C VAL A 266 4.16 10.54 10.93
N PHE A 267 3.17 10.88 10.10
CA PHE A 267 2.41 12.11 10.29
C PHE A 267 1.25 11.98 11.28
N THR A 268 0.78 10.78 11.58
CA THR A 268 -0.19 10.60 12.68
C THR A 268 0.48 10.34 14.02
N THR A 269 1.60 9.60 14.07
CA THR A 269 2.23 9.16 15.32
C THR A 269 3.35 10.09 15.77
N VAL A 270 4.26 10.52 14.86
CA VAL A 270 5.48 11.25 15.24
C VAL A 270 5.30 12.77 15.16
N PHE A 271 4.76 13.28 14.06
CA PHE A 271 4.67 14.73 13.78
C PHE A 271 3.24 15.30 13.89
N GLY A 272 2.36 14.66 14.62
CA GLY A 272 0.97 15.12 14.80
C GLY A 272 0.82 16.45 15.58
N GLN A 273 1.90 17.10 16.00
CA GLN A 273 1.88 18.33 16.83
C GLN A 273 2.00 19.63 16.01
N ASP A 274 2.52 19.57 14.78
CA ASP A 274 2.65 20.73 13.88
C ASP A 274 2.25 20.34 12.45
N PRO A 275 0.95 20.13 12.21
CA PRO A 275 0.45 19.54 10.97
C PRO A 275 0.34 20.53 9.80
N GLN A 276 0.34 21.84 10.02
CA GLN A 276 -0.09 22.84 9.01
C GLN A 276 0.66 22.74 7.67
N LEU A 277 2.00 22.70 7.68
CA LEU A 277 2.77 22.66 6.45
C LEU A 277 2.73 21.30 5.75
N PRO A 278 2.95 20.15 6.44
CA PRO A 278 2.80 18.83 5.85
C PRO A 278 1.40 18.57 5.30
N ASP A 279 0.35 18.96 6.01
CA ASP A 279 -1.04 18.72 5.60
C ASP A 279 -1.40 19.54 4.36
N THR A 280 -1.00 20.81 4.33
CA THR A 280 -1.17 21.67 3.14
C THR A 280 -0.48 21.06 1.92
N LEU A 281 0.76 20.57 2.08
CA LEU A 281 1.50 19.90 1.00
C LEU A 281 0.80 18.61 0.56
N LEU A 282 0.31 17.80 1.49
CA LEU A 282 -0.40 16.56 1.18
C LEU A 282 -1.72 16.82 0.44
N LEU A 283 -2.47 17.87 0.82
CA LEU A 283 -3.68 18.27 0.10
C LEU A 283 -3.39 18.68 -1.34
N VAL A 284 -2.38 19.54 -1.55
CA VAL A 284 -1.98 19.99 -2.90
C VAL A 284 -1.46 18.82 -3.73
N LEU A 285 -0.50 18.06 -3.19
CA LEU A 285 0.08 16.92 -3.89
C LEU A 285 -0.97 15.84 -4.16
N GLY A 286 -1.88 15.59 -3.23
CA GLY A 286 -3.00 14.68 -3.38
C GLY A 286 -3.93 15.08 -4.52
N ALA A 287 -4.36 16.33 -4.56
CA ALA A 287 -5.23 16.88 -5.61
C ALA A 287 -4.60 16.75 -7.01
N VAL A 288 -3.34 17.16 -7.15
CA VAL A 288 -2.61 17.08 -8.42
C VAL A 288 -2.38 15.62 -8.81
N THR A 289 -2.04 14.74 -7.85
CA THR A 289 -1.81 13.31 -8.11
C THR A 289 -3.08 12.60 -8.58
N MET A 290 -4.24 12.91 -8.00
CA MET A 290 -5.53 12.37 -8.44
C MET A 290 -5.82 12.73 -9.90
N LEU A 291 -5.68 14.00 -10.27
CA LEU A 291 -5.90 14.47 -11.64
C LEU A 291 -4.87 13.90 -12.62
N TYR A 292 -3.59 13.89 -12.24
CA TYR A 292 -2.52 13.29 -13.05
C TYR A 292 -2.76 11.82 -13.32
N GLY A 293 -3.16 11.05 -12.30
CA GLY A 293 -3.50 9.63 -12.44
C GLY A 293 -4.70 9.41 -13.37
N ALA A 294 -5.78 10.18 -13.21
CA ALA A 294 -6.98 10.05 -14.02
C ALA A 294 -6.75 10.43 -15.49
N LEU A 295 -6.10 11.57 -15.76
CA LEU A 295 -5.77 12.02 -17.12
C LEU A 295 -4.73 11.08 -17.77
N GLY A 296 -3.76 10.61 -16.99
CA GLY A 296 -2.78 9.62 -17.42
C GLY A 296 -3.46 8.32 -17.88
N ALA A 297 -4.38 7.77 -17.08
CA ALA A 297 -5.16 6.59 -17.44
C ALA A 297 -5.97 6.79 -18.74
N LEU A 298 -6.55 7.96 -18.92
CA LEU A 298 -7.31 8.31 -20.11
C LEU A 298 -6.42 8.38 -21.36
N SER A 299 -5.18 8.81 -21.24
CA SER A 299 -4.25 8.96 -22.38
C SER A 299 -3.68 7.65 -22.91
N GLN A 300 -3.69 6.57 -22.10
CA GLN A 300 -3.04 5.31 -22.44
C GLN A 300 -3.95 4.37 -23.25
N ARG A 301 -3.31 3.39 -23.93
CA ARG A 301 -3.96 2.35 -24.73
C ARG A 301 -3.54 0.93 -24.35
N GLU A 302 -2.59 0.79 -23.45
CA GLU A 302 -2.11 -0.50 -22.94
C GLU A 302 -2.77 -0.81 -21.60
N TRP A 303 -3.23 -2.07 -21.41
CA TRP A 303 -3.90 -2.52 -20.20
C TRP A 303 -3.19 -2.09 -18.92
N ARG A 304 -1.96 -2.57 -18.74
CA ARG A 304 -1.23 -2.35 -17.49
C ARG A 304 -0.78 -0.90 -17.28
N ARG A 305 -0.60 -0.11 -18.37
CA ARG A 305 -0.32 1.33 -18.24
C ARG A 305 -1.54 2.11 -17.76
N ILE A 306 -2.73 1.78 -18.31
CA ILE A 306 -3.99 2.38 -17.83
C ILE A 306 -4.14 2.10 -16.33
N LEU A 307 -4.00 0.82 -15.94
CA LEU A 307 -4.12 0.41 -14.53
C LEU A 307 -3.03 1.03 -13.64
N SER A 308 -1.80 1.20 -14.12
CA SER A 308 -0.74 1.85 -13.36
C SER A 308 -1.06 3.31 -13.05
N PHE A 309 -1.67 4.03 -13.97
CA PHE A 309 -2.15 5.39 -13.72
C PHE A 309 -3.33 5.42 -12.75
N THR A 310 -4.22 4.41 -12.74
CA THR A 310 -5.25 4.33 -11.68
C THR A 310 -4.64 4.09 -10.29
N VAL A 311 -3.51 3.37 -10.21
CA VAL A 311 -2.73 3.24 -8.96
C VAL A 311 -2.23 4.60 -8.50
N VAL A 312 -1.64 5.41 -9.39
CA VAL A 312 -1.22 6.79 -9.06
C VAL A 312 -2.39 7.61 -8.55
N GLY A 313 -3.54 7.56 -9.23
CA GLY A 313 -4.76 8.23 -8.75
C GLY A 313 -5.17 7.80 -7.34
N SER A 314 -5.08 6.49 -7.03
CA SER A 314 -5.40 5.97 -5.69
C SER A 314 -4.46 6.48 -4.60
N VAL A 315 -3.19 6.69 -4.92
CA VAL A 315 -2.22 7.34 -4.02
C VAL A 315 -2.64 8.77 -3.69
N GLY A 316 -3.12 9.52 -4.71
CA GLY A 316 -3.64 10.87 -4.52
C GLY A 316 -4.82 10.93 -3.54
N TYR A 317 -5.76 9.98 -3.61
CA TYR A 317 -6.87 9.90 -2.65
C TYR A 317 -6.41 9.66 -1.20
N LEU A 318 -5.39 8.83 -1.01
CA LEU A 318 -4.84 8.55 0.33
C LEU A 318 -4.09 9.75 0.88
N ALA A 319 -3.32 10.45 0.05
CA ALA A 319 -2.65 11.69 0.42
C ALA A 319 -3.65 12.82 0.74
N PHE A 320 -4.74 12.92 -0.05
CA PHE A 320 -5.84 13.85 0.21
C PHE A 320 -6.47 13.62 1.57
N GLY A 321 -6.82 12.35 1.87
CA GLY A 321 -7.44 12.05 3.15
C GLY A 321 -6.50 12.23 4.36
N LEU A 322 -5.19 12.01 4.20
CA LEU A 322 -4.22 12.29 5.25
C LEU A 322 -4.07 13.79 5.47
N GLY A 323 -4.00 14.59 4.38
CA GLY A 323 -3.84 16.04 4.46
C GLY A 323 -5.08 16.81 4.95
N LEU A 324 -6.24 16.17 5.09
CA LEU A 324 -7.42 16.79 5.74
C LEU A 324 -7.32 16.84 7.26
N ASP A 325 -6.34 16.17 7.84
CA ASP A 325 -6.06 16.11 9.28
C ASP A 325 -7.31 15.98 10.18
N SER A 326 -8.27 15.15 9.77
CA SER A 326 -9.48 14.89 10.53
C SER A 326 -9.66 13.39 10.80
N PRO A 327 -10.22 12.99 11.95
CA PRO A 327 -10.49 11.59 12.26
C PRO A 327 -11.35 10.89 11.21
N ASP A 328 -12.34 11.57 10.65
CA ASP A 328 -13.23 11.02 9.64
C ASP A 328 -12.53 10.84 8.28
N ALA A 329 -11.64 11.75 7.92
CA ALA A 329 -10.79 11.61 6.73
C ALA A 329 -9.80 10.45 6.88
N LEU A 330 -9.20 10.29 8.05
CA LEU A 330 -8.30 9.17 8.34
C LEU A 330 -9.04 7.82 8.28
N ARG A 331 -10.25 7.72 8.85
CA ARG A 331 -11.15 6.55 8.75
C ARG A 331 -11.45 6.23 7.28
N GLY A 332 -11.83 7.24 6.50
CA GLY A 332 -12.08 7.10 5.07
C GLY A 332 -10.84 6.63 4.31
N SER A 333 -9.67 7.16 4.63
CA SER A 333 -8.39 6.78 4.03
C SER A 333 -8.01 5.33 4.31
N LEU A 334 -8.16 4.87 5.55
CA LEU A 334 -7.86 3.49 5.93
C LEU A 334 -8.81 2.49 5.27
N ALA A 335 -10.10 2.81 5.19
CA ALA A 335 -11.06 2.00 4.43
C ALA A 335 -10.72 1.99 2.94
N TYR A 336 -10.41 3.15 2.35
CA TYR A 336 -10.03 3.26 0.94
C TYR A 336 -8.72 2.53 0.63
N LEU A 337 -7.77 2.52 1.56
CA LEU A 337 -6.50 1.81 1.42
C LEU A 337 -6.73 0.31 1.22
N ALA A 338 -7.57 -0.33 2.04
CA ALA A 338 -7.93 -1.74 1.89
C ALA A 338 -8.59 -2.02 0.53
N VAL A 339 -9.60 -1.22 0.18
CA VAL A 339 -10.30 -1.37 -1.10
C VAL A 339 -9.34 -1.19 -2.27
N SER A 340 -8.45 -0.18 -2.22
CA SER A 340 -7.51 0.10 -3.30
C SER A 340 -6.48 -1.02 -3.50
N VAL A 341 -6.02 -1.68 -2.44
CA VAL A 341 -5.12 -2.84 -2.52
C VAL A 341 -5.80 -3.99 -3.25
N VAL A 342 -6.98 -4.40 -2.77
CA VAL A 342 -7.67 -5.59 -3.30
C VAL A 342 -8.17 -5.36 -4.72
N VAL A 343 -8.75 -4.19 -5.03
CA VAL A 343 -9.23 -3.91 -6.39
C VAL A 343 -8.09 -3.75 -7.38
N THR A 344 -6.95 -3.19 -6.98
CA THR A 344 -5.75 -3.10 -7.83
C THR A 344 -5.21 -4.48 -8.15
N LEU A 345 -5.08 -5.36 -7.15
CA LEU A 345 -4.71 -6.76 -7.35
C LEU A 345 -5.63 -7.43 -8.37
N ALA A 346 -6.96 -7.36 -8.15
CA ALA A 346 -7.95 -7.96 -9.03
C ALA A 346 -7.83 -7.45 -10.48
N MET A 347 -7.69 -6.13 -10.67
CA MET A 347 -7.56 -5.51 -11.98
C MET A 347 -6.30 -5.95 -12.73
N PHE A 348 -5.14 -6.06 -12.06
CA PHE A 348 -3.90 -6.56 -12.68
C PHE A 348 -3.98 -8.04 -13.01
N LEU A 349 -4.65 -8.87 -12.18
CA LEU A 349 -4.90 -10.27 -12.48
C LEU A 349 -5.88 -10.45 -13.65
N ILE A 350 -6.91 -9.61 -13.76
CA ILE A 350 -7.82 -9.56 -14.92
C ILE A 350 -7.04 -9.18 -16.18
N ALA A 351 -6.19 -8.15 -16.12
CA ALA A 351 -5.33 -7.75 -17.24
C ALA A 351 -4.40 -8.88 -17.68
N ALA A 352 -3.85 -9.66 -16.74
CA ALA A 352 -3.02 -10.82 -17.05
C ALA A 352 -3.78 -11.88 -17.86
N VAL A 353 -5.04 -12.15 -17.52
CA VAL A 353 -5.90 -13.08 -18.28
C VAL A 353 -6.26 -12.50 -19.64
N ALA A 354 -6.63 -11.22 -19.71
CA ALA A 354 -7.02 -10.52 -20.94
C ALA A 354 -5.86 -10.45 -21.95
N GLU A 355 -4.66 -10.06 -21.50
CA GLU A 355 -3.46 -10.00 -22.34
C GLU A 355 -3.05 -11.40 -22.87
N ARG A 356 -3.20 -12.45 -22.05
CA ARG A 356 -2.92 -13.82 -22.51
C ARG A 356 -3.96 -14.33 -23.51
N ALA A 357 -5.24 -14.03 -23.29
CA ALA A 357 -6.32 -14.47 -24.18
C ALA A 357 -6.24 -13.79 -25.55
N SER A 358 -5.95 -12.50 -25.60
CA SER A 358 -5.81 -11.73 -26.84
C SER A 358 -4.43 -11.84 -27.48
N GLY A 359 -3.38 -12.19 -26.70
CA GLY A 359 -1.99 -12.12 -27.12
C GLY A 359 -1.45 -10.70 -27.29
N MET A 360 -2.20 -9.68 -26.87
CA MET A 360 -1.88 -8.27 -27.06
C MET A 360 -1.90 -7.49 -25.74
N ARG A 361 -0.97 -6.53 -25.60
CA ARG A 361 -0.98 -5.57 -24.49
C ARG A 361 -1.95 -4.41 -24.72
N LEU A 362 -2.34 -4.16 -25.97
CA LEU A 362 -3.22 -3.07 -26.37
C LEU A 362 -4.69 -3.41 -26.13
N VAL A 363 -5.47 -2.44 -25.68
CA VAL A 363 -6.92 -2.54 -25.50
C VAL A 363 -7.60 -2.31 -26.86
N ARG A 364 -7.47 -3.25 -27.80
CA ARG A 364 -8.06 -3.14 -29.14
C ARG A 364 -8.84 -4.38 -29.59
N ALA A 365 -8.69 -5.50 -28.90
CA ALA A 365 -9.39 -6.73 -29.22
C ALA A 365 -10.86 -6.57 -28.80
N ARG A 366 -11.79 -6.72 -29.73
CA ARG A 366 -13.23 -6.56 -29.48
C ARG A 366 -13.91 -7.91 -29.26
N GLY A 367 -15.05 -7.90 -28.55
CA GLY A 367 -15.94 -9.06 -28.47
C GLY A 367 -15.48 -10.17 -27.53
N PHE A 368 -14.52 -9.90 -26.63
CA PHE A 368 -14.06 -10.92 -25.66
C PHE A 368 -15.13 -11.33 -24.64
N ILE A 369 -16.26 -10.62 -24.56
CA ILE A 369 -17.39 -11.04 -23.72
C ILE A 369 -17.96 -12.39 -24.15
N GLU A 370 -17.87 -12.76 -25.44
CA GLU A 370 -18.32 -14.06 -25.94
C GLU A 370 -17.49 -15.23 -25.40
N PHE A 371 -16.19 -15.01 -25.17
CA PHE A 371 -15.24 -16.05 -24.69
C PHE A 371 -14.98 -16.01 -23.19
N LEU A 372 -15.10 -14.82 -22.57
CA LEU A 372 -14.76 -14.57 -21.17
C LEU A 372 -15.83 -13.71 -20.48
N PRO A 373 -17.13 -14.12 -20.48
CA PRO A 373 -18.22 -13.31 -19.94
C PRO A 373 -18.03 -13.01 -18.44
N LEU A 374 -17.59 -13.99 -17.66
CA LEU A 374 -17.33 -13.79 -16.23
C LEU A 374 -16.17 -12.81 -16.00
N LEU A 375 -15.12 -12.83 -16.83
CA LEU A 375 -14.01 -11.87 -16.73
C LEU A 375 -14.49 -10.44 -17.04
N ALA A 376 -15.38 -10.29 -18.04
CA ALA A 376 -15.98 -9.01 -18.37
C ALA A 376 -16.80 -8.44 -17.21
N ALA A 377 -17.60 -9.28 -16.56
CA ALA A 377 -18.37 -8.89 -15.38
C ALA A 377 -17.45 -8.52 -14.20
N CYS A 378 -16.40 -9.31 -13.93
CA CYS A 378 -15.38 -9.01 -12.91
C CYS A 378 -14.69 -7.68 -13.18
N PHE A 379 -14.29 -7.42 -14.44
CA PHE A 379 -13.65 -6.16 -14.79
C PHE A 379 -14.59 -4.97 -14.56
N LEU A 380 -15.84 -5.06 -15.02
CA LEU A 380 -16.83 -3.98 -14.86
C LEU A 380 -17.05 -3.67 -13.37
N LEU A 381 -17.23 -4.69 -12.54
CA LEU A 381 -17.39 -4.56 -11.10
C LEU A 381 -16.17 -3.88 -10.45
N CYS A 382 -14.96 -4.31 -10.79
CA CYS A 382 -13.74 -3.68 -10.31
C CYS A 382 -13.61 -2.23 -10.83
N ALA A 383 -13.98 -1.95 -12.08
CA ALA A 383 -13.97 -0.61 -12.66
C ALA A 383 -14.92 0.35 -11.92
N LEU A 384 -16.14 -0.11 -11.60
CA LEU A 384 -17.10 0.65 -10.79
C LEU A 384 -16.56 0.90 -9.36
N THR A 385 -15.85 -0.08 -8.79
CA THR A 385 -15.21 0.05 -7.46
C THR A 385 -14.08 1.09 -7.49
N VAL A 386 -13.21 1.07 -8.49
CA VAL A 386 -12.13 2.07 -8.66
C VAL A 386 -12.70 3.47 -8.86
N ALA A 387 -13.76 3.59 -9.67
CA ALA A 387 -14.45 4.86 -9.89
C ALA A 387 -15.19 5.36 -8.64
N GLY A 388 -15.60 4.47 -7.74
CA GLY A 388 -16.36 4.81 -6.54
C GLY A 388 -17.85 4.97 -6.79
N LEU A 389 -18.46 4.03 -7.52
CA LEU A 389 -19.91 4.02 -7.78
C LEU A 389 -20.64 3.00 -6.89
N PRO A 390 -21.88 3.31 -6.44
CA PRO A 390 -22.71 2.33 -5.73
C PRO A 390 -22.96 1.07 -6.59
N PRO A 391 -23.07 -0.11 -6.00
CA PRO A 391 -23.04 -0.48 -4.58
C PRO A 391 -21.64 -0.93 -4.09
N SER A 392 -20.55 -0.40 -4.61
CA SER A 392 -19.19 -0.87 -4.33
C SER A 392 -18.62 -0.37 -3.01
N ALA A 393 -17.65 -1.12 -2.44
CA ALA A 393 -16.87 -0.66 -1.29
C ALA A 393 -16.07 0.62 -1.60
N GLY A 394 -15.66 0.81 -2.86
CA GLY A 394 -14.98 2.02 -3.32
C GLY A 394 -15.85 3.28 -3.17
N PHE A 395 -17.16 3.15 -3.41
CA PHE A 395 -18.10 4.24 -3.16
C PHE A 395 -18.14 4.62 -1.68
N VAL A 396 -18.29 3.65 -0.79
CA VAL A 396 -18.40 3.88 0.66
C VAL A 396 -17.15 4.61 1.18
N ALA A 397 -15.95 4.14 0.80
CA ALA A 397 -14.69 4.73 1.24
C ALA A 397 -14.46 6.13 0.65
N LYS A 398 -14.72 6.33 -0.66
CA LYS A 398 -14.59 7.66 -1.29
C LYS A 398 -15.63 8.65 -0.79
N TYR A 399 -16.87 8.19 -0.52
CA TYR A 399 -17.90 9.03 0.07
C TYR A 399 -17.47 9.58 1.43
N ALA A 400 -16.88 8.73 2.29
CA ALA A 400 -16.35 9.17 3.58
C ALA A 400 -15.27 10.25 3.40
N LEU A 401 -14.34 10.08 2.45
CA LEU A 401 -13.28 11.06 2.14
C LEU A 401 -13.84 12.38 1.60
N ILE A 402 -14.78 12.31 0.66
CA ILE A 402 -15.41 13.51 0.05
C ILE A 402 -16.20 14.28 1.10
N ARG A 403 -16.95 13.56 1.95
CA ARG A 403 -17.70 14.17 3.06
C ARG A 403 -16.76 14.90 4.01
N ALA A 404 -15.68 14.25 4.46
CA ALA A 404 -14.68 14.88 5.32
C ALA A 404 -14.03 16.12 4.66
N GLY A 405 -13.77 16.05 3.35
CA GLY A 405 -13.23 17.18 2.59
C GLY A 405 -14.20 18.37 2.46
N LEU A 406 -15.51 18.12 2.41
CA LEU A 406 -16.54 19.18 2.41
C LEU A 406 -16.71 19.81 3.80
N GLU A 407 -16.55 19.01 4.87
CA GLU A 407 -16.61 19.44 6.27
C GLU A 407 -15.33 20.19 6.69
N GLY A 408 -14.22 20.06 5.95
CA GLY A 408 -12.92 20.68 6.28
C GLY A 408 -12.85 22.22 6.20
N GLY A 409 -13.89 22.89 5.68
CA GLY A 409 -14.12 24.34 5.76
C GLY A 409 -13.11 25.24 5.05
N THR A 410 -11.98 24.72 4.54
CA THR A 410 -10.95 25.51 3.84
C THR A 410 -11.14 25.48 2.32
N VAL A 411 -10.75 26.57 1.65
CA VAL A 411 -10.79 26.64 0.18
C VAL A 411 -9.95 25.54 -0.45
N LEU A 412 -8.80 25.23 0.13
CA LEU A 412 -7.91 24.18 -0.36
C LEU A 412 -8.54 22.78 -0.24
N ALA A 413 -9.19 22.46 0.88
CA ALA A 413 -9.93 21.22 1.05
C ALA A 413 -11.07 21.12 0.02
N GLY A 414 -11.77 22.22 -0.27
CA GLY A 414 -12.79 22.28 -1.31
C GLY A 414 -12.24 22.01 -2.71
N ILE A 415 -11.10 22.61 -3.08
CA ILE A 415 -10.40 22.36 -4.36
C ILE A 415 -9.95 20.91 -4.46
N ALA A 416 -9.37 20.35 -3.41
CA ALA A 416 -8.94 18.95 -3.38
C ALA A 416 -10.12 17.99 -3.49
N THR A 417 -11.25 18.30 -2.84
CA THR A 417 -12.50 17.53 -2.94
C THR A 417 -13.08 17.58 -4.36
N ALA A 418 -13.09 18.74 -4.99
CA ALA A 418 -13.50 18.88 -6.40
C ALA A 418 -12.59 18.07 -7.33
N SER A 419 -11.26 18.09 -7.09
CA SER A 419 -10.29 17.27 -7.81
C SER A 419 -10.56 15.77 -7.65
N ALA A 420 -10.96 15.31 -6.45
CA ALA A 420 -11.36 13.94 -6.18
C ALA A 420 -12.59 13.53 -6.99
N LEU A 421 -13.63 14.35 -7.05
CA LEU A 421 -14.82 14.10 -7.86
C LEU A 421 -14.49 14.05 -9.36
N ILE A 422 -13.79 15.04 -9.88
CA ILE A 422 -13.40 15.12 -11.29
C ILE A 422 -12.55 13.91 -11.68
N SER A 423 -11.57 13.54 -10.87
CA SER A 423 -10.71 12.38 -11.14
C SER A 423 -11.50 11.07 -11.13
N SER A 424 -12.52 10.92 -10.28
CA SER A 424 -13.42 9.75 -10.28
C SER A 424 -14.16 9.61 -11.60
N PHE A 425 -14.75 10.71 -12.13
CA PHE A 425 -15.43 10.70 -13.42
C PHE A 425 -14.51 10.39 -14.60
N ILE A 426 -13.33 11.00 -14.63
CA ILE A 426 -12.34 10.73 -15.69
C ILE A 426 -11.87 9.27 -15.63
N THR A 427 -11.62 8.74 -14.43
CA THR A 427 -11.21 7.34 -14.24
C THR A 427 -12.32 6.38 -14.66
N LEU A 428 -13.57 6.66 -14.31
CA LEU A 428 -14.72 5.89 -14.78
C LEU A 428 -14.76 5.83 -16.30
N TYR A 429 -14.67 6.98 -16.96
CA TYR A 429 -14.69 7.05 -18.42
C TYR A 429 -13.52 6.27 -19.04
N ALA A 430 -12.31 6.38 -18.48
CA ALA A 430 -11.15 5.65 -18.95
C ALA A 430 -11.35 4.13 -18.86
N LEU A 431 -11.90 3.63 -17.74
CA LEU A 431 -12.13 2.19 -17.54
C LEU A 431 -13.32 1.66 -18.35
N LEU A 432 -14.41 2.44 -18.51
CA LEU A 432 -15.52 2.08 -19.40
C LEU A 432 -15.08 2.04 -20.87
N ARG A 433 -14.16 2.92 -21.27
CA ARG A 433 -13.54 2.86 -22.61
C ARG A 433 -12.76 1.55 -22.79
N VAL A 434 -12.02 1.09 -21.76
CA VAL A 434 -11.35 -0.22 -21.78
C VAL A 434 -12.38 -1.33 -21.94
N TRP A 435 -13.44 -1.30 -21.14
CA TRP A 435 -14.49 -2.33 -21.18
C TRP A 435 -15.17 -2.39 -22.55
N SER A 436 -15.58 -1.25 -23.11
CA SER A 436 -16.22 -1.17 -24.42
C SER A 436 -15.29 -1.56 -25.57
N SER A 437 -14.00 -1.24 -25.48
CA SER A 437 -13.03 -1.52 -26.55
C SER A 437 -12.52 -2.95 -26.55
N PHE A 438 -12.58 -3.66 -25.43
CA PHE A 438 -12.06 -5.03 -25.33
C PHE A 438 -13.16 -6.06 -25.21
N PHE A 439 -14.11 -5.89 -24.31
CA PHE A 439 -15.15 -6.89 -24.06
C PHE A 439 -16.35 -6.75 -24.98
N TRP A 440 -16.78 -5.52 -25.29
CA TRP A 440 -18.01 -5.27 -26.04
C TRP A 440 -17.83 -5.44 -27.55
N GLY A 441 -18.93 -5.79 -28.23
CA GLY A 441 -19.00 -5.94 -29.69
C GLY A 441 -18.79 -7.38 -30.14
N ARG A 442 -18.66 -7.58 -31.46
CA ARG A 442 -18.37 -8.88 -32.07
C ARG A 442 -16.88 -9.06 -32.25
N HIS A 443 -16.39 -10.26 -31.99
CA HIS A 443 -14.99 -10.60 -32.21
C HIS A 443 -14.70 -10.60 -33.73
N PRO A 444 -13.59 -9.96 -34.19
CA PRO A 444 -13.22 -9.96 -35.60
C PRO A 444 -12.96 -11.39 -36.10
N GLN A 445 -13.53 -11.74 -37.26
CA GLN A 445 -13.29 -13.04 -37.86
C GLN A 445 -11.83 -13.21 -38.25
N GLY A 446 -11.22 -14.33 -37.85
CA GLY A 446 -9.83 -14.65 -38.15
C GLY A 446 -8.79 -14.20 -37.11
N GLU A 447 -9.16 -13.42 -36.09
CA GLU A 447 -8.25 -13.14 -34.99
C GLU A 447 -8.21 -14.33 -34.01
N PRO A 448 -7.01 -14.82 -33.61
CA PRO A 448 -6.91 -15.98 -32.73
C PRO A 448 -7.21 -15.62 -31.28
N VAL A 449 -8.15 -16.34 -30.67
CA VAL A 449 -8.36 -16.31 -29.22
C VAL A 449 -7.53 -17.41 -28.58
N ARG A 450 -6.56 -17.03 -27.74
CA ARG A 450 -5.71 -18.00 -27.03
C ARG A 450 -6.46 -18.57 -25.84
N ARG A 451 -6.42 -19.91 -25.71
CA ARG A 451 -7.03 -20.60 -24.59
C ARG A 451 -6.21 -20.36 -23.31
N VAL A 452 -6.76 -19.62 -22.34
CA VAL A 452 -6.15 -19.43 -21.02
C VAL A 452 -6.63 -20.56 -20.11
N ARG A 453 -5.70 -21.25 -19.43
CA ARG A 453 -6.01 -22.38 -18.56
C ARG A 453 -6.73 -21.93 -17.29
N TRP A 454 -7.54 -22.80 -16.72
CA TRP A 454 -8.33 -22.51 -15.51
C TRP A 454 -7.48 -22.04 -14.31
N PRO A 455 -6.31 -22.67 -13.98
CA PRO A 455 -5.47 -22.19 -12.88
C PRO A 455 -4.94 -20.75 -13.05
N GLU A 456 -4.89 -20.24 -14.28
CA GLU A 456 -4.47 -18.87 -14.59
C GLU A 456 -5.60 -17.84 -14.47
N ARG A 457 -6.88 -18.30 -14.63
CA ARG A 457 -8.07 -17.42 -14.53
C ARG A 457 -8.58 -17.32 -13.09
N LEU A 458 -8.49 -18.41 -12.33
CA LEU A 458 -9.07 -18.52 -10.99
C LEU A 458 -8.59 -17.44 -10.01
N PRO A 459 -7.30 -17.04 -9.97
CA PRO A 459 -6.86 -15.92 -9.15
C PRO A 459 -7.60 -14.62 -9.42
N ALA A 460 -7.87 -14.29 -10.71
CA ALA A 460 -8.61 -13.08 -11.08
C ALA A 460 -10.06 -13.11 -10.58
N TYR A 461 -10.73 -14.26 -10.68
CA TYR A 461 -12.10 -14.42 -10.21
C TYR A 461 -12.20 -14.34 -8.68
N LEU A 462 -11.29 -15.01 -7.96
CA LEU A 462 -11.26 -14.98 -6.50
C LEU A 462 -10.91 -13.59 -5.97
N ALA A 463 -9.95 -12.90 -6.58
CA ALA A 463 -9.64 -11.51 -6.21
C ALA A 463 -10.83 -10.58 -6.46
N SER A 464 -11.58 -10.78 -7.56
CA SER A 464 -12.81 -10.03 -7.82
C SER A 464 -13.92 -10.37 -6.82
N ALA A 465 -14.02 -11.63 -6.38
CA ALA A 465 -14.94 -12.03 -5.32
C ALA A 465 -14.60 -11.36 -3.98
N LEU A 466 -13.31 -11.16 -3.68
CA LEU A 466 -12.89 -10.38 -2.50
C LEU A 466 -13.30 -8.91 -2.61
N VAL A 467 -13.29 -8.31 -3.81
CA VAL A 467 -13.82 -6.94 -4.01
C VAL A 467 -15.31 -6.88 -3.68
N VAL A 468 -16.09 -7.91 -4.07
CA VAL A 468 -17.52 -8.03 -3.67
C VAL A 468 -17.66 -8.20 -2.17
N ALA A 469 -16.83 -9.08 -1.57
CA ALA A 469 -16.86 -9.32 -0.14
C ALA A 469 -16.60 -8.01 0.66
N LEU A 470 -15.65 -7.17 0.23
CA LEU A 470 -15.43 -5.86 0.84
C LEU A 470 -16.65 -4.94 0.76
N ALA A 471 -17.47 -5.04 -0.30
CA ALA A 471 -18.70 -4.27 -0.39
C ALA A 471 -19.78 -4.81 0.55
N VAL A 472 -19.94 -6.14 0.64
CA VAL A 472 -20.90 -6.79 1.56
C VAL A 472 -20.52 -6.54 3.01
N PHE A 473 -19.23 -6.61 3.32
CA PHE A 473 -18.66 -6.40 4.68
C PHE A 473 -18.13 -4.97 4.89
N ALA A 474 -18.69 -3.97 4.19
CA ALA A 474 -18.28 -2.58 4.33
C ALA A 474 -18.46 -2.04 5.77
N GLY A 475 -19.50 -2.48 6.49
CA GLY A 475 -19.73 -2.10 7.90
C GLY A 475 -18.58 -2.52 8.82
N PRO A 476 -18.23 -3.81 8.90
CA PRO A 476 -17.04 -4.28 9.64
C PRO A 476 -15.73 -3.61 9.22
N LEU A 477 -15.51 -3.38 7.91
CA LEU A 477 -14.33 -2.66 7.42
C LEU A 477 -14.26 -1.23 7.95
N LEU A 478 -15.37 -0.49 7.90
CA LEU A 478 -15.44 0.87 8.45
C LEU A 478 -15.28 0.87 9.98
N GLY A 479 -15.82 -0.12 10.67
CA GLY A 479 -15.63 -0.29 12.11
C GLY A 479 -14.18 -0.50 12.50
N TYR A 480 -13.46 -1.36 11.76
CA TYR A 480 -12.03 -1.57 11.95
C TYR A 480 -11.21 -0.32 11.62
N ALA A 481 -11.50 0.34 10.48
CA ALA A 481 -10.85 1.59 10.07
C ALA A 481 -11.07 2.71 11.11
N ARG A 482 -12.28 2.77 11.70
CA ARG A 482 -12.59 3.72 12.79
C ARG A 482 -11.72 3.45 14.01
N ALA A 483 -11.71 2.22 14.52
CA ALA A 483 -10.92 1.87 15.68
C ALA A 483 -9.41 2.12 15.46
N THR A 484 -8.90 1.83 14.24
CA THR A 484 -7.51 2.11 13.88
C THR A 484 -7.24 3.62 13.81
N ALA A 485 -8.15 4.43 13.27
CA ALA A 485 -8.01 5.88 13.23
C ALA A 485 -8.04 6.51 14.63
N ASP A 486 -8.91 6.00 15.51
CA ASP A 486 -9.00 6.45 16.91
C ASP A 486 -7.70 6.13 17.69
N GLU A 487 -7.07 4.97 17.44
CA GLU A 487 -5.75 4.62 18.00
C GLU A 487 -4.64 5.53 17.48
N LEU A 488 -4.60 5.79 16.18
CA LEU A 488 -3.60 6.67 15.56
C LEU A 488 -3.76 8.13 16.00
N GLY A 489 -4.99 8.58 16.26
CA GLY A 489 -5.29 9.91 16.79
C GLY A 489 -4.94 10.07 18.26
N SER A 490 -4.81 8.97 19.02
CA SER A 490 -4.37 8.97 20.40
C SER A 490 -2.90 8.57 20.51
N ASN A 491 -1.97 9.53 20.39
CA ASN A 491 -0.53 9.28 20.45
C ASN A 491 -0.10 8.46 21.68
N GLY A 492 -0.85 8.57 22.79
CA GLY A 492 -0.59 7.83 24.02
C GLY A 492 -0.71 6.32 23.89
N TYR A 493 -1.61 5.82 23.05
CA TYR A 493 -1.84 4.38 22.91
C TYR A 493 -0.61 3.64 22.34
N TYR A 494 -0.04 4.16 21.27
CA TYR A 494 1.16 3.56 20.66
C TYR A 494 2.38 3.72 21.57
N ILE A 495 2.57 4.90 22.16
CA ILE A 495 3.67 5.20 23.08
C ILE A 495 3.62 4.26 24.29
N LEU A 496 2.46 4.15 24.95
CA LEU A 496 2.27 3.25 26.09
C LEU A 496 2.56 1.79 25.73
N GLY A 497 2.06 1.34 24.57
CA GLY A 497 2.27 -0.04 24.13
C GLY A 497 3.72 -0.38 23.81
N VAL A 498 4.52 0.57 23.30
CA VAL A 498 5.91 0.33 22.90
C VAL A 498 6.90 0.60 24.03
N MET A 499 6.69 1.66 24.83
CA MET A 499 7.63 2.11 25.86
C MET A 499 7.30 1.53 27.25
N GLY A 500 6.07 1.00 27.44
CA GLY A 500 5.59 0.58 28.77
C GLY A 500 5.33 1.74 29.75
N GLU A 501 5.58 2.98 29.33
CA GLU A 501 5.35 4.20 30.09
C GLU A 501 4.33 5.06 29.36
N GLY A 502 3.36 5.61 30.10
CA GLY A 502 2.36 6.53 29.54
C GLY A 502 3.02 7.82 29.00
N PRO A 503 2.35 8.54 28.10
CA PRO A 503 2.84 9.83 27.64
C PRO A 503 3.05 10.75 28.85
N LEU A 504 4.20 11.40 28.91
CA LEU A 504 4.47 12.53 29.81
C LEU A 504 3.35 13.55 29.56
N ASN A 505 2.41 13.73 30.51
CA ASN A 505 1.24 14.62 30.48
C ASN A 505 1.16 15.52 29.22
N LEU A 506 0.94 14.92 28.07
CA LEU A 506 0.80 15.67 26.83
C LEU A 506 -0.64 16.22 26.79
N PRO A 507 -0.83 17.52 26.53
CA PRO A 507 -2.15 18.07 26.35
C PRO A 507 -2.88 17.32 25.22
N ALA A 508 -4.14 17.00 25.45
CA ALA A 508 -4.98 16.43 24.39
C ALA A 508 -4.93 17.32 23.14
N ARG A 509 -4.87 16.71 21.97
CA ARG A 509 -4.95 17.44 20.69
C ARG A 509 -6.18 18.36 20.75
N PRO A 510 -6.07 19.68 20.53
CA PRO A 510 -7.23 20.55 20.53
C PRO A 510 -8.20 20.05 19.48
N LYS A 511 -9.42 19.75 19.88
CA LYS A 511 -10.51 19.47 18.95
C LYS A 511 -10.70 20.74 18.14
N GLY A 512 -10.84 20.63 16.82
CA GLY A 512 -10.93 21.75 15.89
C GLY A 512 -12.08 22.76 16.14
N ASP A 513 -12.87 22.57 17.19
CA ASP A 513 -13.96 23.43 17.63
C ASP A 513 -13.56 24.44 18.72
N ASP A 514 -12.31 24.41 19.24
CA ASP A 514 -11.86 25.27 20.35
C ASP A 514 -11.00 26.47 19.89
N VAL A 515 -11.10 26.88 18.62
CA VAL A 515 -10.57 28.18 18.21
C VAL A 515 -11.58 29.24 18.67
N GLN A 516 -11.46 29.67 19.91
CA GLN A 516 -12.10 30.90 20.37
C GLN A 516 -11.52 32.06 19.54
N GLU A 517 -12.39 32.71 18.77
CA GLU A 517 -12.07 34.01 18.17
C GLU A 517 -11.62 34.97 19.29
N PRO A 518 -10.58 35.78 19.09
CA PRO A 518 -10.21 36.79 20.05
C PRO A 518 -11.40 37.75 20.21
N GLU A 519 -11.93 37.87 21.44
CA GLU A 519 -12.90 38.90 21.78
C GLU A 519 -12.26 40.27 21.45
N ASP A 520 -12.78 40.94 20.45
CA ASP A 520 -12.52 42.37 20.24
C ASP A 520 -13.01 43.12 21.46
N GLY A 521 -12.10 43.47 22.35
CA GLY A 521 -12.35 44.37 23.47
C GLY A 521 -12.41 45.83 22.99
N PRO A 522 -13.12 46.72 23.67
CA PRO A 522 -13.57 48.04 23.20
C PRO A 522 -12.47 49.04 22.95
#